data_4d934efca9e04575b08274378dcd8511
#
_entry.id   4d934efca9e04575b08274378dcd8511
#
_cell.length_a   1.000
_cell.length_b   1.000
_cell.length_c   1.000
_cell.angle_alpha   90.00
_cell.angle_beta   90.00
_cell.angle_gamma   90.00
#
_symmetry.space_group_name_H-M   'P 1'
#
loop_
_entity.id
_entity.type
_entity.pdbx_description
1 polymer ?
#
loop_
_entity_poly.entity_id
_entity_poly.type
_entity_poly.pdbx_seq_one_letter_code
_entity_poly.pdbx_strand_id
1 'polypeptide(L)'
;MGIFDKVLLTVDYDRTLTAPDSTIPERNIEAIRYFMENGGAFTINTGRSLPMTKLFPENLEYNAPLLLYNGSLAYDMQKKQVIQSTPIALQQAATIRRVKELFPDMTVEAQGLDAHYIFEEESIWDDQTYGDTYAWLPAKPEDDLGPFIKFALYGYLHSNTVAALYDATEEEMARFDEVEQGLVKEFGQYCEVFRAAPKILDVHAKGVSKAKAARMLQQHLGREILVCVGDGENDLSMLYDADFAFTPSDAIVASRFPNVCPCGEGAVADVIYKKIPEILKNRA
;
A
#
# COMPACT_ATOMS: atom_id res chain seq x y z
N MET A 1 -29.05 14.37 -1.13
CA MET A 1 -28.30 13.39 -0.30
C MET A 1 -28.20 12.14 -1.15
N GLY A 2 -26.97 11.73 -1.48
CA GLY A 2 -26.73 10.56 -2.32
C GLY A 2 -26.95 9.26 -1.53
N ILE A 3 -27.17 8.16 -2.23
CA ILE A 3 -27.43 6.86 -1.56
C ILE A 3 -26.24 6.34 -0.78
N PHE A 4 -25.01 6.82 -1.08
CA PHE A 4 -23.75 6.41 -0.44
C PHE A 4 -23.12 7.48 0.47
N ASP A 5 -23.81 8.56 0.80
CA ASP A 5 -23.28 9.71 1.57
C ASP A 5 -22.62 9.31 2.91
N LYS A 6 -23.02 8.17 3.49
CA LYS A 6 -22.50 7.70 4.78
C LYS A 6 -21.27 6.79 4.66
N VAL A 7 -20.89 6.41 3.44
CA VAL A 7 -19.90 5.35 3.20
C VAL A 7 -18.55 5.93 2.82
N LEU A 8 -17.49 5.45 3.47
CA LEU A 8 -16.12 5.48 2.99
C LEU A 8 -15.77 4.09 2.47
N LEU A 9 -15.43 4.01 1.19
CA LEU A 9 -14.85 2.81 0.58
C LEU A 9 -13.35 3.02 0.43
N THR A 10 -12.56 2.18 1.09
CA THR A 10 -11.09 2.15 0.97
C THR A 10 -10.64 0.82 0.40
N VAL A 11 -9.81 0.87 -0.61
CA VAL A 11 -9.43 -0.29 -1.43
C VAL A 11 -7.91 -0.38 -1.55
N ASP A 12 -7.33 -1.56 -1.40
CA ASP A 12 -5.95 -1.76 -1.81
C ASP A 12 -5.81 -1.66 -3.33
N TYR A 13 -4.61 -1.33 -3.80
CA TYR A 13 -4.37 -1.08 -5.22
C TYR A 13 -4.02 -2.36 -5.98
N ASP A 14 -2.90 -2.98 -5.61
CA ASP A 14 -2.33 -4.10 -6.35
C ASP A 14 -3.12 -5.39 -6.09
N ARG A 15 -3.57 -6.09 -7.16
CA ARG A 15 -4.35 -7.34 -7.08
C ARG A 15 -5.70 -7.25 -6.35
N THR A 16 -6.13 -6.03 -6.02
CA THR A 16 -7.45 -5.73 -5.45
C THR A 16 -8.23 -4.81 -6.38
N LEU A 17 -7.74 -3.59 -6.61
CA LEU A 17 -8.29 -2.68 -7.62
C LEU A 17 -7.82 -3.06 -9.01
N THR A 18 -6.55 -3.49 -9.14
CA THR A 18 -5.97 -3.96 -10.40
C THR A 18 -6.06 -5.47 -10.56
N ALA A 19 -6.06 -5.92 -11.82
CA ALA A 19 -5.82 -7.29 -12.22
C ALA A 19 -4.34 -7.69 -11.98
N PRO A 20 -3.99 -9.01 -12.09
CA PRO A 20 -2.60 -9.46 -11.92
C PRO A 20 -1.60 -8.86 -12.91
N ASP A 21 -2.05 -8.37 -14.07
CA ASP A 21 -1.26 -7.67 -15.08
C ASP A 21 -1.13 -6.17 -14.83
N SER A 22 -1.55 -5.70 -13.66
CA SER A 22 -1.58 -4.30 -13.22
C SER A 22 -2.56 -3.38 -13.96
N THR A 23 -3.42 -3.91 -14.83
CA THR A 23 -4.51 -3.14 -15.44
C THR A 23 -5.69 -3.00 -14.47
N ILE A 24 -6.44 -1.89 -14.56
CA ILE A 24 -7.68 -1.73 -13.80
C ILE A 24 -8.84 -2.16 -14.70
N PRO A 25 -9.67 -3.15 -14.31
CA PRO A 25 -10.87 -3.50 -15.05
C PRO A 25 -11.78 -2.27 -15.25
N GLU A 26 -12.22 -2.00 -16.48
CA GLU A 26 -13.08 -0.85 -16.81
C GLU A 26 -14.32 -0.80 -15.92
N ARG A 27 -14.89 -1.97 -15.61
CA ARG A 27 -16.01 -2.10 -14.70
C ARG A 27 -15.74 -1.49 -13.31
N ASN A 28 -14.49 -1.56 -12.80
CA ASN A 28 -14.11 -0.91 -11.54
C ASN A 28 -14.14 0.61 -11.69
N ILE A 29 -13.62 1.14 -12.80
CA ILE A 29 -13.60 2.59 -13.08
C ILE A 29 -15.04 3.15 -13.13
N GLU A 30 -15.93 2.48 -13.89
CA GLU A 30 -17.34 2.87 -13.98
C GLU A 30 -18.06 2.83 -12.62
N ALA A 31 -17.81 1.76 -11.85
CA ALA A 31 -18.43 1.60 -10.53
C ALA A 31 -17.94 2.67 -9.53
N ILE A 32 -16.64 2.98 -9.52
CA ILE A 32 -16.08 4.02 -8.64
C ILE A 32 -16.69 5.38 -8.98
N ARG A 33 -16.80 5.74 -10.26
CA ARG A 33 -17.45 6.98 -10.69
C ARG A 33 -18.90 7.04 -10.23
N TYR A 34 -19.66 5.97 -10.47
CA TYR A 34 -21.05 5.86 -10.00
C TYR A 34 -21.16 6.01 -8.48
N PHE A 35 -20.26 5.38 -7.71
CA PHE A 35 -20.23 5.46 -6.25
C PHE A 35 -20.01 6.90 -5.76
N MET A 36 -19.04 7.60 -6.35
CA MET A 36 -18.72 8.99 -6.00
C MET A 36 -19.84 9.96 -6.40
N GLU A 37 -20.41 9.82 -7.59
CA GLU A 37 -21.54 10.62 -8.08
C GLU A 37 -22.79 10.48 -7.18
N ASN A 38 -22.93 9.35 -6.52
CA ASN A 38 -24.02 9.08 -5.57
C ASN A 38 -23.62 9.33 -4.10
N GLY A 39 -22.59 10.15 -3.85
CA GLY A 39 -22.22 10.70 -2.54
C GLY A 39 -21.19 9.86 -1.76
N GLY A 40 -20.77 8.72 -2.27
CA GLY A 40 -19.75 7.88 -1.64
C GLY A 40 -18.37 8.57 -1.59
N ALA A 41 -17.61 8.31 -0.54
CA ALA A 41 -16.20 8.70 -0.47
C ALA A 41 -15.34 7.49 -0.85
N PHE A 42 -14.50 7.65 -1.87
CA PHE A 42 -13.62 6.60 -2.38
C PHE A 42 -12.16 7.00 -2.23
N THR A 43 -11.35 6.08 -1.72
CA THR A 43 -9.89 6.23 -1.62
C THR A 43 -9.15 4.91 -1.83
N ILE A 44 -7.87 5.03 -2.16
CA ILE A 44 -6.91 3.93 -2.26
C ILE A 44 -6.06 3.90 -0.98
N ASN A 45 -5.82 2.69 -0.44
CA ASN A 45 -5.03 2.44 0.75
C ASN A 45 -3.95 1.41 0.44
N THR A 46 -2.77 1.89 0.05
CA THR A 46 -1.73 1.07 -0.57
C THR A 46 -0.36 1.19 0.12
N GLY A 47 0.49 0.18 -0.08
CA GLY A 47 1.92 0.26 0.26
C GLY A 47 2.74 1.17 -0.65
N ARG A 48 2.17 1.60 -1.78
CA ARG A 48 2.83 2.49 -2.74
C ARG A 48 3.15 3.85 -2.14
N SER A 49 4.26 4.43 -2.60
CA SER A 49 4.72 5.77 -2.21
C SER A 49 3.95 6.88 -2.93
N LEU A 50 4.11 8.12 -2.47
CA LEU A 50 3.55 9.29 -3.16
C LEU A 50 4.14 9.45 -4.59
N PRO A 51 5.47 9.33 -4.83
CA PRO A 51 6.00 9.33 -6.19
C PRO A 51 5.40 8.26 -7.10
N MET A 52 5.11 7.06 -6.58
CA MET A 52 4.53 5.97 -7.37
C MET A 52 3.08 6.23 -7.80
N THR A 53 2.39 7.21 -7.24
CA THR A 53 1.04 7.58 -7.70
C THR A 53 1.02 8.11 -9.13
N LYS A 54 2.16 8.53 -9.67
CA LYS A 54 2.32 8.90 -11.09
C LYS A 54 2.09 7.71 -12.05
N LEU A 55 2.16 6.48 -11.53
CA LEU A 55 1.86 5.26 -12.27
C LEU A 55 0.35 4.93 -12.31
N PHE A 56 -0.46 5.67 -11.58
CA PHE A 56 -1.91 5.46 -11.63
C PHE A 56 -2.45 5.91 -12.99
N PRO A 57 -3.37 5.15 -13.60
CA PRO A 57 -4.00 5.54 -14.85
C PRO A 57 -4.72 6.89 -14.73
N GLU A 58 -4.67 7.70 -15.78
CA GLU A 58 -5.30 9.04 -15.80
C GLU A 58 -6.82 9.01 -15.59
N ASN A 59 -7.48 7.91 -15.96
CA ASN A 59 -8.92 7.71 -15.80
C ASN A 59 -9.32 7.17 -14.41
N LEU A 60 -8.37 6.92 -13.52
CA LEU A 60 -8.64 6.53 -12.14
C LEU A 60 -9.00 7.76 -11.31
N GLU A 61 -10.23 7.82 -10.89
CA GLU A 61 -10.76 8.92 -10.07
C GLU A 61 -10.86 8.51 -8.60
N TYR A 62 -10.66 9.47 -7.71
CA TYR A 62 -10.88 9.38 -6.26
C TYR A 62 -11.28 10.76 -5.72
N ASN A 63 -12.13 10.80 -4.70
CA ASN A 63 -12.66 12.04 -4.10
C ASN A 63 -12.33 12.18 -2.61
N ALA A 64 -11.43 11.35 -2.11
CA ALA A 64 -10.91 11.43 -0.76
C ALA A 64 -9.37 11.34 -0.77
N PRO A 65 -8.67 11.84 0.28
CA PRO A 65 -7.22 11.72 0.39
C PRO A 65 -6.73 10.28 0.23
N LEU A 66 -5.65 10.08 -0.53
CA LEU A 66 -5.00 8.78 -0.67
C LEU A 66 -4.30 8.37 0.62
N LEU A 67 -4.37 7.10 0.95
CA LEU A 67 -3.66 6.48 2.06
C LEU A 67 -2.48 5.68 1.49
N LEU A 68 -1.28 6.18 1.72
CA LEU A 68 -0.05 5.71 1.08
C LEU A 68 0.92 5.14 2.12
N TYR A 69 1.95 4.40 1.66
CA TYR A 69 2.98 3.80 2.53
C TYR A 69 2.35 2.96 3.66
N ASN A 70 1.39 2.09 3.33
CA ASN A 70 0.65 1.26 4.30
C ASN A 70 0.01 2.07 5.45
N GLY A 71 -0.38 3.33 5.18
CA GLY A 71 -1.02 4.23 6.14
C GLY A 71 -0.07 5.19 6.86
N SER A 72 1.23 5.24 6.51
CA SER A 72 2.15 6.25 7.04
C SER A 72 1.86 7.66 6.54
N LEU A 73 1.17 7.80 5.41
CA LEU A 73 0.84 9.07 4.79
C LEU A 73 -0.63 9.09 4.33
N ALA A 74 -1.36 10.13 4.73
CA ALA A 74 -2.61 10.54 4.11
C ALA A 74 -2.39 11.84 3.33
N TYR A 75 -2.66 11.82 2.02
CA TYR A 75 -2.33 12.92 1.12
C TYR A 75 -3.51 13.31 0.24
N ASP A 76 -3.91 14.58 0.29
CA ASP A 76 -4.93 15.16 -0.59
C ASP A 76 -4.27 15.58 -1.92
N MET A 77 -4.48 14.78 -2.96
CA MET A 77 -3.89 15.02 -4.29
C MET A 77 -4.43 16.28 -4.96
N GLN A 78 -5.69 16.65 -4.71
CA GLN A 78 -6.31 17.83 -5.31
C GLN A 78 -5.75 19.11 -4.71
N LYS A 79 -5.62 19.15 -3.38
CA LYS A 79 -5.06 20.29 -2.65
C LYS A 79 -3.53 20.24 -2.57
N LYS A 80 -2.91 19.13 -2.98
CA LYS A 80 -1.46 18.88 -2.83
C LYS A 80 -1.00 19.05 -1.37
N GLN A 81 -1.76 18.47 -0.44
CA GLN A 81 -1.57 18.69 1.00
C GLN A 81 -1.45 17.38 1.76
N VAL A 82 -0.45 17.31 2.64
CA VAL A 82 -0.35 16.27 3.65
C VAL A 82 -1.45 16.48 4.69
N ILE A 83 -2.33 15.49 4.85
CA ILE A 83 -3.35 15.45 5.89
C ILE A 83 -2.75 14.87 7.18
N GLN A 84 -2.00 13.79 7.05
CA GLN A 84 -1.26 13.15 8.13
C GLN A 84 0.00 12.51 7.57
N SER A 85 1.10 12.59 8.34
CA SER A 85 2.34 11.88 8.05
C SER A 85 2.94 11.33 9.32
N THR A 86 3.45 10.10 9.26
CA THR A 86 4.14 9.41 10.36
C THR A 86 5.49 8.91 9.84
N PRO A 87 6.51 9.78 9.76
CA PRO A 87 7.84 9.39 9.34
C PRO A 87 8.52 8.51 10.39
N ILE A 88 9.52 7.75 9.98
CA ILE A 88 10.34 6.96 10.89
C ILE A 88 11.16 7.91 11.78
N ALA A 89 11.02 7.77 13.08
CA ALA A 89 11.66 8.65 14.07
C ALA A 89 13.12 8.30 14.39
N LEU A 90 13.67 7.26 13.74
CA LEU A 90 15.06 6.85 13.93
C LEU A 90 16.02 7.76 13.14
N GLN A 91 17.26 7.90 13.62
CA GLN A 91 18.29 8.62 12.90
C GLN A 91 18.68 7.83 11.64
N GLN A 92 18.42 8.42 10.47
CA GLN A 92 18.47 7.78 9.17
C GLN A 92 19.81 7.10 8.88
N ALA A 93 20.92 7.85 8.93
CA ALA A 93 22.24 7.34 8.59
C ALA A 93 22.66 6.14 9.46
N ALA A 94 22.39 6.22 10.77
CA ALA A 94 22.70 5.13 11.70
C ALA A 94 21.80 3.91 11.42
N THR A 95 20.53 4.13 11.12
CA THR A 95 19.58 3.05 10.81
C THR A 95 19.99 2.31 9.54
N ILE A 96 20.26 3.02 8.44
CA ILE A 96 20.67 2.41 7.18
C ILE A 96 22.01 1.67 7.31
N ARG A 97 23.01 2.26 7.96
CA ARG A 97 24.28 1.55 8.24
C ARG A 97 24.04 0.27 9.04
N ARG A 98 23.21 0.35 10.07
CA ARG A 98 22.93 -0.82 10.91
C ARG A 98 22.17 -1.91 10.14
N VAL A 99 21.24 -1.56 9.29
CA VAL A 99 20.54 -2.50 8.41
C VAL A 99 21.53 -3.21 7.48
N LYS A 100 22.44 -2.46 6.83
CA LYS A 100 23.45 -3.02 5.93
C LYS A 100 24.50 -3.87 6.65
N GLU A 101 24.85 -3.55 7.90
CA GLU A 101 25.69 -4.41 8.74
C GLU A 101 25.03 -5.75 9.07
N LEU A 102 23.72 -5.74 9.37
CA LEU A 102 22.96 -6.94 9.72
C LEU A 102 22.63 -7.82 8.50
N PHE A 103 22.33 -7.18 7.37
CA PHE A 103 21.83 -7.82 6.16
C PHE A 103 22.58 -7.31 4.92
N PRO A 104 23.90 -7.63 4.79
CA PRO A 104 24.74 -7.11 3.70
C PRO A 104 24.34 -7.61 2.31
N ASP A 105 23.56 -8.70 2.26
CA ASP A 105 23.01 -9.32 1.04
C ASP A 105 21.68 -8.69 0.59
N MET A 106 21.14 -7.73 1.36
CA MET A 106 19.89 -7.06 1.02
C MET A 106 20.16 -5.67 0.43
N THR A 107 19.42 -5.34 -0.62
CA THR A 107 19.33 -3.96 -1.12
C THR A 107 18.43 -3.16 -0.20
N VAL A 108 18.85 -1.94 0.14
CA VAL A 108 18.08 -1.04 0.98
C VAL A 108 17.66 0.19 0.20
N GLU A 109 16.36 0.49 0.26
CA GLU A 109 15.75 1.67 -0.34
C GLU A 109 15.04 2.48 0.75
N ALA A 110 15.32 3.78 0.85
CA ALA A 110 14.54 4.70 1.66
C ALA A 110 13.57 5.50 0.79
N GLN A 111 12.33 5.66 1.23
CA GLN A 111 11.30 6.37 0.50
C GLN A 111 10.85 7.62 1.24
N GLY A 112 11.17 8.78 0.65
CA GLY A 112 10.71 10.09 1.07
C GLY A 112 9.37 10.47 0.40
N LEU A 113 8.99 11.74 0.51
CA LEU A 113 7.79 12.28 -0.14
C LEU A 113 8.00 12.56 -1.63
N ASP A 114 9.22 12.82 -2.06
CA ASP A 114 9.58 13.32 -3.38
C ASP A 114 10.36 12.31 -4.22
N ALA A 115 11.12 11.41 -3.56
CA ALA A 115 11.99 10.46 -4.23
C ALA A 115 12.16 9.17 -3.43
N HIS A 116 12.69 8.17 -4.11
CA HIS A 116 13.24 6.95 -3.54
C HIS A 116 14.77 7.03 -3.57
N TYR A 117 15.42 6.62 -2.49
CA TYR A 117 16.87 6.68 -2.33
C TYR A 117 17.42 5.28 -2.15
N ILE A 118 18.34 4.87 -3.04
CA ILE A 118 18.93 3.53 -3.04
C ILE A 118 20.35 3.61 -2.54
N PHE A 119 20.68 2.76 -1.56
CA PHE A 119 21.99 2.70 -0.89
C PHE A 119 22.85 1.57 -1.46
N GLU A 120 22.84 1.41 -2.78
CA GLU A 120 23.66 0.46 -3.52
C GLU A 120 24.46 1.17 -4.61
N GLU A 121 25.64 0.61 -4.99
CA GLU A 121 26.42 1.14 -6.10
C GLU A 121 25.75 0.88 -7.45
N GLU A 122 25.01 -0.24 -7.57
CA GLU A 122 24.24 -0.60 -8.75
C GLU A 122 22.76 -0.73 -8.38
N SER A 123 21.90 -0.02 -9.11
CA SER A 123 20.45 -0.17 -8.94
C SER A 123 20.03 -1.56 -9.41
N ILE A 124 19.23 -2.25 -8.60
CA ILE A 124 18.57 -3.50 -9.00
C ILE A 124 17.42 -3.27 -9.98
N TRP A 125 16.96 -2.03 -10.12
CA TRP A 125 15.87 -1.64 -11.00
C TRP A 125 16.43 -1.05 -12.29
N ASP A 126 15.86 -1.50 -13.42
CA ASP A 126 16.14 -0.89 -14.70
C ASP A 126 15.57 0.53 -14.77
N ASP A 127 16.42 1.53 -14.97
CA ASP A 127 16.04 2.94 -15.15
C ASP A 127 14.94 3.12 -16.22
N GLN A 128 14.87 2.25 -17.22
CA GLN A 128 13.87 2.30 -18.28
C GLN A 128 12.46 1.92 -17.81
N THR A 129 12.31 1.14 -16.75
CA THR A 129 10.98 0.71 -16.28
C THR A 129 10.31 1.73 -15.37
N TYR A 130 11.08 2.45 -14.56
CA TYR A 130 10.56 3.36 -13.53
C TYR A 130 11.20 4.74 -13.53
N GLY A 131 12.41 4.91 -14.08
CA GLY A 131 13.22 6.12 -14.00
C GLY A 131 12.56 7.38 -14.56
N ASP A 132 11.74 7.23 -15.62
CA ASP A 132 11.00 8.36 -16.21
C ASP A 132 9.73 8.73 -15.40
N THR A 133 9.29 7.87 -14.48
CA THR A 133 7.99 8.02 -13.80
C THR A 133 8.13 8.67 -12.44
N TYR A 134 9.12 8.27 -11.65
CA TYR A 134 9.43 8.92 -10.36
C TYR A 134 10.92 8.86 -10.06
N ALA A 135 11.39 9.83 -9.27
CA ALA A 135 12.81 9.97 -8.99
C ALA A 135 13.33 8.79 -8.14
N TRP A 136 14.35 8.13 -8.68
CA TRP A 136 15.10 7.08 -8.03
C TRP A 136 16.56 7.50 -7.98
N LEU A 137 17.05 7.83 -6.80
CA LEU A 137 18.31 8.52 -6.62
C LEU A 137 19.29 7.63 -5.85
N PRO A 138 20.54 7.50 -6.32
CA PRO A 138 21.59 6.87 -5.53
C PRO A 138 21.87 7.73 -4.29
N ALA A 139 22.10 7.08 -3.16
CA ALA A 139 22.35 7.74 -1.90
C ALA A 139 23.41 7.01 -1.07
N LYS A 140 24.02 7.74 -0.14
CA LYS A 140 24.92 7.18 0.87
C LYS A 140 24.28 7.31 2.24
N PRO A 141 24.57 6.42 3.19
CA PRO A 141 23.99 6.48 4.54
C PRO A 141 24.18 7.81 5.26
N GLU A 142 25.22 8.56 4.93
CA GLU A 142 25.54 9.87 5.53
C GLU A 142 24.82 11.07 4.89
N ASP A 143 24.15 10.88 3.75
CA ASP A 143 23.41 11.94 3.08
C ASP A 143 22.22 12.39 3.93
N ASP A 144 21.98 13.71 3.99
CA ASP A 144 20.78 14.27 4.62
C ASP A 144 19.63 14.27 3.60
N LEU A 145 18.85 13.20 3.62
CA LEU A 145 17.72 13.01 2.72
C LEU A 145 16.40 13.52 3.31
N GLY A 146 16.48 14.16 4.48
CA GLY A 146 15.28 14.54 5.24
C GLY A 146 14.55 13.34 5.84
N PRO A 147 13.34 13.53 6.39
CA PRO A 147 12.59 12.43 6.99
C PRO A 147 12.10 11.48 5.90
N PHE A 148 12.38 10.19 6.04
CA PHE A 148 11.76 9.19 5.17
C PHE A 148 10.58 8.49 5.85
N ILE A 149 9.62 8.11 5.02
CA ILE A 149 8.33 7.58 5.47
C ILE A 149 8.43 6.08 5.70
N LYS A 150 9.20 5.40 4.85
CA LYS A 150 9.54 4.00 5.00
C LYS A 150 10.93 3.72 4.45
N PHE A 151 11.49 2.59 4.81
CA PHE A 151 12.53 1.95 4.02
C PHE A 151 12.11 0.53 3.68
N ALA A 152 12.62 0.03 2.56
CA ALA A 152 12.33 -1.30 2.06
C ALA A 152 13.63 -2.09 1.89
N LEU A 153 13.54 -3.40 2.14
CA LEU A 153 14.61 -4.35 1.85
C LEU A 153 14.14 -5.28 0.75
N TYR A 154 15.00 -5.43 -0.25
CA TYR A 154 14.79 -6.33 -1.37
C TYR A 154 15.87 -7.41 -1.36
N GLY A 155 15.50 -8.65 -1.68
CA GLY A 155 16.46 -9.69 -2.01
C GLY A 155 17.04 -9.50 -3.42
N TYR A 156 18.08 -10.26 -3.70
CA TYR A 156 18.62 -10.32 -5.06
C TYR A 156 17.53 -10.70 -6.05
N LEU A 157 17.34 -9.90 -7.08
CA LEU A 157 16.40 -10.16 -8.15
C LEU A 157 17.15 -10.64 -9.39
N HIS A 158 16.80 -11.81 -9.92
CA HIS A 158 17.36 -12.35 -11.16
C HIS A 158 16.88 -11.58 -12.41
N SER A 159 15.86 -10.75 -12.27
CA SER A 159 15.33 -9.86 -13.29
C SER A 159 14.70 -8.62 -12.66
N ASN A 160 14.67 -7.52 -13.40
CA ASN A 160 14.11 -6.23 -12.98
C ASN A 160 12.58 -6.15 -13.11
N THR A 161 11.87 -7.28 -13.07
CA THR A 161 10.42 -7.33 -13.24
C THR A 161 9.70 -7.43 -11.90
N VAL A 162 8.52 -6.83 -11.81
CA VAL A 162 7.63 -6.97 -10.64
C VAL A 162 7.33 -8.46 -10.37
N ALA A 163 7.21 -9.29 -11.41
CA ALA A 163 7.00 -10.72 -11.27
C ALA A 163 8.12 -11.41 -10.47
N ALA A 164 9.38 -10.97 -10.60
CA ALA A 164 10.51 -11.53 -9.87
C ALA A 164 10.42 -11.32 -8.35
N LEU A 165 9.65 -10.33 -7.89
CA LEU A 165 9.39 -10.09 -6.47
C LEU A 165 8.48 -11.16 -5.84
N TYR A 166 7.64 -11.78 -6.67
CA TYR A 166 6.67 -12.81 -6.25
C TYR A 166 7.17 -14.24 -6.51
N ASP A 167 8.18 -14.40 -7.38
CA ASP A 167 8.80 -15.69 -7.68
C ASP A 167 9.96 -15.95 -6.69
N ALA A 168 9.66 -16.64 -5.59
CA ALA A 168 10.60 -16.93 -4.53
C ALA A 168 10.72 -18.44 -4.29
N THR A 169 11.96 -18.93 -4.22
CA THR A 169 12.27 -20.28 -3.78
C THR A 169 12.04 -20.46 -2.27
N GLU A 170 11.98 -21.71 -1.79
CA GLU A 170 11.89 -21.99 -0.35
C GLU A 170 13.10 -21.43 0.42
N GLU A 171 14.31 -21.46 -0.17
CA GLU A 171 15.53 -20.91 0.43
C GLU A 171 15.45 -19.38 0.56
N GLU A 172 15.00 -18.69 -0.50
CA GLU A 172 14.77 -17.25 -0.48
C GLU A 172 13.71 -16.87 0.55
N MET A 173 12.60 -17.60 0.62
CA MET A 173 11.56 -17.37 1.62
C MET A 173 12.11 -17.51 3.05
N ALA A 174 12.88 -18.59 3.32
CA ALA A 174 13.51 -18.79 4.62
C ALA A 174 14.48 -17.64 4.96
N ARG A 175 15.26 -17.17 3.97
CA ARG A 175 16.15 -16.02 4.17
C ARG A 175 15.38 -14.75 4.52
N PHE A 176 14.27 -14.47 3.84
CA PHE A 176 13.42 -13.32 4.16
C PHE A 176 12.75 -13.43 5.53
N ASP A 177 12.40 -14.63 5.98
CA ASP A 177 11.91 -14.87 7.34
C ASP A 177 12.97 -14.52 8.40
N GLU A 178 14.23 -14.88 8.17
CA GLU A 178 15.35 -14.51 9.05
C GLU A 178 15.55 -12.98 9.08
N VAL A 179 15.53 -12.32 7.92
CA VAL A 179 15.68 -10.87 7.81
C VAL A 179 14.54 -10.15 8.53
N GLU A 180 13.29 -10.59 8.33
CA GLU A 180 12.12 -10.04 8.99
C GLU A 180 12.22 -10.16 10.52
N GLN A 181 12.56 -11.35 11.03
CA GLN A 181 12.78 -11.56 12.46
C GLN A 181 13.93 -10.68 13.02
N GLY A 182 15.00 -10.55 12.25
CA GLY A 182 16.13 -9.69 12.60
C GLY A 182 15.76 -8.21 12.66
N LEU A 183 14.98 -7.72 11.69
CA LEU A 183 14.46 -6.35 11.70
C LEU A 183 13.52 -6.11 12.88
N VAL A 184 12.60 -7.03 13.16
CA VAL A 184 11.70 -6.94 14.31
C VAL A 184 12.48 -6.94 15.62
N LYS A 185 13.51 -7.78 15.74
CA LYS A 185 14.37 -7.82 16.95
C LYS A 185 15.14 -6.52 17.16
N GLU A 186 15.70 -5.94 16.10
CA GLU A 186 16.56 -4.74 16.19
C GLU A 186 15.71 -3.46 16.31
N PHE A 187 14.66 -3.33 15.50
CA PHE A 187 13.92 -2.08 15.34
C PHE A 187 12.45 -2.14 15.80
N GLY A 188 11.91 -3.31 16.17
CA GLY A 188 10.49 -3.50 16.47
C GLY A 188 9.95 -2.67 17.63
N GLN A 189 10.81 -2.10 18.47
CA GLN A 189 10.40 -1.13 19.48
C GLN A 189 9.99 0.21 18.82
N TYR A 190 10.59 0.56 17.68
CA TYR A 190 10.43 1.86 16.99
C TYR A 190 9.73 1.77 15.65
N CYS A 191 9.67 0.57 15.08
CA CYS A 191 9.18 0.33 13.72
C CYS A 191 8.17 -0.82 13.68
N GLU A 192 7.32 -0.82 12.63
CA GLU A 192 6.55 -1.96 12.16
C GLU A 192 7.22 -2.52 10.91
N VAL A 193 7.25 -3.84 10.78
CA VAL A 193 7.77 -4.55 9.60
C VAL A 193 6.60 -5.25 8.92
N PHE A 194 6.47 -5.05 7.62
CA PHE A 194 5.44 -5.66 6.79
C PHE A 194 6.08 -6.42 5.64
N ARG A 195 5.64 -7.66 5.39
CA ARG A 195 6.00 -8.37 4.16
C ARG A 195 5.09 -7.90 3.03
N ALA A 196 5.62 -7.03 2.17
CA ALA A 196 4.87 -6.46 1.04
C ALA A 196 4.79 -7.43 -0.16
N ALA A 197 5.80 -8.28 -0.33
CA ALA A 197 5.84 -9.38 -1.29
C ALA A 197 6.82 -10.45 -0.77
N PRO A 198 6.89 -11.65 -1.36
CA PRO A 198 7.84 -12.67 -0.93
C PRO A 198 9.28 -12.20 -0.76
N LYS A 199 9.74 -11.28 -1.63
CA LYS A 199 11.10 -10.72 -1.62
C LYS A 199 11.15 -9.23 -1.26
N ILE A 200 10.12 -8.69 -0.58
CA ILE A 200 10.09 -7.29 -0.12
C ILE A 200 9.64 -7.23 1.33
N LEU A 201 10.45 -6.56 2.14
CA LEU A 201 10.11 -6.17 3.50
C LEU A 201 10.03 -4.64 3.58
N ASP A 202 8.87 -4.12 3.96
CA ASP A 202 8.62 -2.71 4.22
C ASP A 202 8.76 -2.42 5.71
N VAL A 203 9.52 -1.39 6.08
CA VAL A 203 9.69 -0.95 7.46
C VAL A 203 9.14 0.47 7.60
N HIS A 204 8.21 0.64 8.53
CA HIS A 204 7.50 1.88 8.79
C HIS A 204 7.66 2.33 10.24
N ALA A 205 7.23 3.55 10.54
CA ALA A 205 7.16 4.02 11.91
C ALA A 205 6.25 3.14 12.77
N LYS A 206 6.57 3.03 14.06
CA LYS A 206 5.77 2.25 15.03
C LYS A 206 4.33 2.74 15.09
N GLY A 207 3.42 1.78 15.09
CA GLY A 207 1.99 2.03 15.21
C GLY A 207 1.28 2.44 13.92
N VAL A 208 1.99 2.46 12.78
CA VAL A 208 1.37 2.64 11.46
C VAL A 208 0.62 1.37 11.06
N SER A 209 -0.53 1.53 10.43
CA SER A 209 -1.25 0.44 9.76
C SER A 209 -2.31 0.98 8.80
N LYS A 210 -2.67 0.20 7.78
CA LYS A 210 -3.77 0.52 6.86
C LYS A 210 -5.10 0.75 7.61
N ALA A 211 -5.34 0.02 8.71
CA ALA A 211 -6.51 0.19 9.57
C ALA A 211 -6.60 1.58 10.18
N LYS A 212 -5.53 2.01 10.88
CA LYS A 212 -5.52 3.32 11.55
C LYS A 212 -5.70 4.46 10.57
N ALA A 213 -5.07 4.38 9.40
CA ALA A 213 -5.22 5.37 8.35
C ALA A 213 -6.66 5.43 7.82
N ALA A 214 -7.29 4.27 7.56
CA ALA A 214 -8.68 4.20 7.12
C ALA A 214 -9.65 4.78 8.15
N ARG A 215 -9.51 4.44 9.44
CA ARG A 215 -10.35 4.98 10.52
C ARG A 215 -10.14 6.48 10.74
N MET A 216 -8.88 6.94 10.70
CA MET A 216 -8.59 8.36 10.75
C MET A 216 -9.28 9.12 9.60
N LEU A 217 -9.18 8.61 8.37
CA LEU A 217 -9.83 9.22 7.22
C LEU A 217 -11.35 9.17 7.31
N GLN A 218 -11.93 8.07 7.78
CA GLN A 218 -13.37 7.94 8.04
C GLN A 218 -13.87 9.05 8.98
N GLN A 219 -13.16 9.24 10.09
CA GLN A 219 -13.48 10.30 11.07
C GLN A 219 -13.29 11.70 10.47
N HIS A 220 -12.18 11.92 9.75
CA HIS A 220 -11.88 13.19 9.09
C HIS A 220 -12.98 13.61 8.09
N LEU A 221 -13.54 12.64 7.36
CA LEU A 221 -14.60 12.87 6.38
C LEU A 221 -16.02 12.79 6.98
N GLY A 222 -16.17 12.48 8.27
CA GLY A 222 -17.45 12.31 8.93
C GLY A 222 -18.32 11.18 8.38
N ARG A 223 -17.70 10.08 7.90
CA ARG A 223 -18.41 8.93 7.34
C ARG A 223 -18.79 7.93 8.43
N GLU A 224 -20.00 7.37 8.34
CA GLU A 224 -20.54 6.47 9.35
C GLU A 224 -20.15 5.00 9.12
N ILE A 225 -19.87 4.62 7.87
CA ILE A 225 -19.63 3.24 7.47
C ILE A 225 -18.28 3.17 6.75
N LEU A 226 -17.38 2.33 7.25
CA LEU A 226 -16.11 2.00 6.62
C LEU A 226 -16.22 0.64 5.93
N VAL A 227 -16.09 0.63 4.61
CA VAL A 227 -15.98 -0.58 3.80
C VAL A 227 -14.56 -0.71 3.30
N CYS A 228 -13.92 -1.87 3.52
CA CYS A 228 -12.57 -2.15 3.08
C CYS A 228 -12.53 -3.31 2.09
N VAL A 229 -11.66 -3.19 1.08
CA VAL A 229 -11.36 -4.29 0.13
C VAL A 229 -9.85 -4.45 0.02
N GLY A 230 -9.35 -5.68 0.14
CA GLY A 230 -7.93 -6.00 0.09
C GLY A 230 -7.68 -7.46 -0.21
N ASP A 231 -6.46 -7.85 -0.59
CA ASP A 231 -6.11 -9.22 -0.99
C ASP A 231 -4.96 -9.84 -0.22
N GLY A 232 -4.10 -9.03 0.42
CA GLY A 232 -2.83 -9.45 0.99
C GLY A 232 -2.78 -9.47 2.52
N GLU A 233 -1.68 -9.98 3.05
CA GLU A 233 -1.41 -10.03 4.50
C GLU A 233 -1.29 -8.61 5.10
N ASN A 234 -0.75 -7.65 4.36
CA ASN A 234 -0.67 -6.24 4.76
C ASN A 234 -2.04 -5.54 4.86
N ASP A 235 -3.10 -6.15 4.29
CA ASP A 235 -4.47 -5.65 4.36
C ASP A 235 -5.23 -6.15 5.59
N LEU A 236 -4.76 -7.23 6.22
CA LEU A 236 -5.48 -7.87 7.33
C LEU A 236 -5.88 -6.86 8.41
N SER A 237 -5.00 -5.90 8.71
CA SER A 237 -5.30 -4.89 9.73
C SER A 237 -6.56 -4.09 9.37
N MET A 238 -6.70 -3.62 8.12
CA MET A 238 -7.87 -2.83 7.71
C MET A 238 -9.10 -3.69 7.49
N LEU A 239 -8.93 -4.95 7.02
CA LEU A 239 -10.06 -5.87 6.81
C LEU A 239 -10.69 -6.29 8.13
N TYR A 240 -9.90 -6.58 9.18
CA TYR A 240 -10.44 -6.90 10.50
C TYR A 240 -11.06 -5.71 11.24
N ASP A 241 -10.54 -4.50 10.99
CA ASP A 241 -11.02 -3.28 11.67
C ASP A 241 -12.23 -2.65 10.97
N ALA A 242 -12.48 -2.94 9.69
CA ALA A 242 -13.59 -2.38 8.91
C ALA A 242 -14.96 -2.71 9.50
N ASP A 243 -15.98 -1.86 9.25
CA ASP A 243 -17.36 -2.22 9.53
C ASP A 243 -17.84 -3.33 8.59
N PHE A 244 -17.34 -3.34 7.36
CA PHE A 244 -17.53 -4.41 6.36
C PHE A 244 -16.27 -4.60 5.54
N ALA A 245 -15.82 -5.84 5.43
CA ALA A 245 -14.64 -6.23 4.69
C ALA A 245 -14.96 -7.23 3.60
N PHE A 246 -14.31 -7.10 2.46
CA PHE A 246 -14.43 -8.01 1.32
C PHE A 246 -13.05 -8.28 0.72
N THR A 247 -12.91 -9.44 0.09
CA THR A 247 -11.71 -9.81 -0.66
C THR A 247 -12.08 -10.30 -2.06
N PRO A 248 -11.22 -10.09 -3.08
CA PRO A 248 -11.33 -10.86 -4.31
C PRO A 248 -11.28 -12.37 -4.01
N SER A 249 -11.96 -13.19 -4.79
CA SER A 249 -11.96 -14.66 -4.57
C SER A 249 -10.62 -15.31 -4.86
N ASP A 250 -9.76 -14.66 -5.61
CA ASP A 250 -8.37 -15.04 -5.91
C ASP A 250 -7.32 -14.40 -4.98
N ALA A 251 -7.78 -13.73 -3.90
CA ALA A 251 -6.91 -13.10 -2.90
C ALA A 251 -6.19 -14.15 -2.03
N ILE A 252 -4.99 -13.79 -1.54
CA ILE A 252 -4.22 -14.63 -0.59
C ILE A 252 -5.02 -14.89 0.68
N VAL A 253 -5.75 -13.87 1.15
CA VAL A 253 -6.55 -13.93 2.38
C VAL A 253 -8.03 -14.29 2.15
N ALA A 254 -8.40 -14.76 0.96
CA ALA A 254 -9.79 -15.03 0.57
C ALA A 254 -10.54 -15.97 1.51
N SER A 255 -9.85 -16.95 2.13
CA SER A 255 -10.48 -17.89 3.06
C SER A 255 -10.92 -17.25 4.40
N ARG A 256 -10.50 -16.04 4.69
CA ARG A 256 -10.72 -15.35 5.98
C ARG A 256 -11.88 -14.34 5.96
N PHE A 257 -12.34 -13.94 4.76
CA PHE A 257 -13.33 -12.86 4.60
C PHE A 257 -14.39 -13.22 3.54
N PRO A 258 -15.54 -12.53 3.55
CA PRO A 258 -16.51 -12.64 2.46
C PRO A 258 -15.88 -12.27 1.11
N ASN A 259 -16.06 -13.15 0.11
CA ASN A 259 -15.49 -12.97 -1.21
C ASN A 259 -16.44 -12.27 -2.18
N VAL A 260 -15.85 -11.62 -3.16
CA VAL A 260 -16.49 -11.15 -4.39
C VAL A 260 -15.81 -11.82 -5.60
N CYS A 261 -16.08 -11.37 -6.83
CA CYS A 261 -15.41 -11.95 -8.00
C CYS A 261 -13.88 -11.76 -7.95
N PRO A 262 -13.09 -12.48 -8.77
CA PRO A 262 -11.66 -12.26 -8.90
C PRO A 262 -11.29 -10.79 -9.21
N CYS A 263 -10.12 -10.34 -8.80
CA CYS A 263 -9.68 -8.96 -9.00
C CYS A 263 -9.75 -8.55 -10.49
N GLY A 264 -9.33 -9.43 -11.42
CA GLY A 264 -9.40 -9.18 -12.86
C GLY A 264 -10.82 -9.09 -13.45
N GLU A 265 -11.83 -9.52 -12.71
CA GLU A 265 -13.24 -9.44 -13.13
C GLU A 265 -14.00 -8.25 -12.52
N GLY A 266 -13.30 -7.37 -11.79
CA GLY A 266 -13.89 -6.16 -11.21
C GLY A 266 -14.45 -6.37 -9.81
N ALA A 267 -13.64 -6.88 -8.91
CA ALA A 267 -14.00 -7.13 -7.50
C ALA A 267 -14.55 -5.89 -6.80
N VAL A 268 -13.97 -4.71 -7.04
CA VAL A 268 -14.42 -3.44 -6.44
C VAL A 268 -15.81 -3.06 -6.95
N ALA A 269 -16.10 -3.30 -8.24
CA ALA A 269 -17.42 -3.08 -8.81
C ALA A 269 -18.49 -3.98 -8.16
N ASP A 270 -18.16 -5.23 -7.88
CA ASP A 270 -19.07 -6.13 -7.15
C ASP A 270 -19.39 -5.63 -5.74
N VAL A 271 -18.39 -5.07 -5.04
CA VAL A 271 -18.62 -4.45 -3.73
C VAL A 271 -19.56 -3.24 -3.87
N ILE A 272 -19.32 -2.36 -4.83
CA ILE A 272 -20.12 -1.14 -5.03
C ILE A 272 -21.54 -1.46 -5.46
N TYR A 273 -21.72 -2.33 -6.46
CA TYR A 273 -23.05 -2.58 -7.04
C TYR A 273 -23.91 -3.58 -6.28
N LYS A 274 -23.27 -4.51 -5.52
CA LYS A 274 -23.99 -5.59 -4.85
C LYS A 274 -23.92 -5.46 -3.33
N LYS A 275 -22.71 -5.36 -2.75
CA LYS A 275 -22.53 -5.47 -1.31
C LYS A 275 -22.93 -4.20 -0.54
N ILE A 276 -22.49 -3.02 -0.98
CA ILE A 276 -22.84 -1.76 -0.30
C ILE A 276 -24.35 -1.51 -0.30
N PRO A 277 -25.12 -1.71 -1.41
CA PRO A 277 -26.57 -1.60 -1.37
C PRO A 277 -27.26 -2.58 -0.40
N GLU A 278 -26.78 -3.84 -0.30
CA GLU A 278 -27.26 -4.82 0.66
C GLU A 278 -27.04 -4.33 2.12
N ILE A 279 -25.84 -3.80 2.41
CA ILE A 279 -25.49 -3.25 3.73
C ILE A 279 -26.44 -2.11 4.10
N LEU A 280 -26.62 -1.15 3.20
CA LEU A 280 -27.46 0.02 3.44
C LEU A 280 -28.94 -0.35 3.64
N LYS A 281 -29.46 -1.32 2.88
CA LYS A 281 -30.82 -1.83 3.03
C LYS A 281 -31.04 -2.48 4.40
N ASN A 282 -30.05 -3.18 4.92
CA ASN A 282 -30.15 -3.87 6.23
C ASN A 282 -29.97 -2.93 7.42
N ARG A 283 -29.54 -1.69 7.21
CA ARG A 283 -29.37 -0.65 8.25
C ARG A 283 -30.45 0.44 8.22
N ALA A 284 -31.29 0.46 7.18
CA ALA A 284 -32.44 1.37 7.04
C ALA A 284 -33.65 0.87 7.84
#